data_fdbdaf439e06fe888dd68395ac973d4e
#
_entry.id   fdbdaf439e06fe888dd68395ac973d4e
#
_cell.length_a   1.000
_cell.length_b   1.000
_cell.length_c   1.000
_cell.angle_alpha   90.00
_cell.angle_beta   90.00
_cell.angle_gamma   90.00
#
_symmetry.space_group_name_H-M   'P 1'
#
loop_
_entity.id
_entity.type
_entity.pdbx_description
1 polymer ?
#
loop_
_entity_poly.entity_id
_entity_poly.type
_entity_poly.pdbx_seq_one_letter_code
_entity_poly.pdbx_strand_id
1 'polypeptide(L)'
;ESHGKGIGVVVDGCPAGLSLCEEDIQKFLDRRKPGQSKFTTQRRESDTVEILSGVFEGKTTGTPISMMVWNKDQHSADYSEIASYYRPGHADFCFDEKYGFRDYRGGGRSSGRETIGRVAGGAIAIKILEQMDISILAYSQAIGPVSIDPARFDPAEISKNKLYMPCLLYTSDAADDK
;
A
#
# COMPACT_ATOMS: atom_id res chain seq x y z
N GLU A 1 3.76 -9.91 8.19
CA GLU A 1 3.11 -9.06 9.20
C GLU A 1 3.98 -7.86 9.56
N SER A 2 3.37 -6.75 9.99
CA SER A 2 4.06 -5.46 10.18
C SER A 2 5.21 -5.49 11.18
N HIS A 3 5.17 -6.37 12.17
CA HIS A 3 6.20 -6.57 13.18
C HIS A 3 6.81 -7.99 13.13
N GLY A 4 6.48 -8.77 12.10
CA GLY A 4 7.15 -10.02 11.76
C GLY A 4 8.43 -9.78 10.95
N LYS A 5 9.00 -10.84 10.41
CA LYS A 5 10.22 -10.76 9.58
C LYS A 5 10.00 -9.97 8.28
N GLY A 6 8.81 -10.05 7.72
CA GLY A 6 8.46 -9.40 6.46
C GLY A 6 6.97 -9.47 6.16
N ILE A 7 6.60 -8.84 5.06
CA ILE A 7 5.25 -8.87 4.49
C ILE A 7 5.34 -9.53 3.13
N GLY A 8 4.69 -10.67 2.99
CA GLY A 8 4.68 -11.44 1.75
C GLY A 8 3.32 -11.40 1.07
N VAL A 9 3.32 -11.69 -0.21
CA VAL A 9 2.14 -11.90 -1.03
C VAL A 9 2.39 -13.00 -2.04
N VAL A 10 1.36 -13.79 -2.32
CA VAL A 10 1.37 -14.76 -3.41
C VAL A 10 0.26 -14.37 -4.38
N VAL A 11 0.61 -14.25 -5.65
CA VAL A 11 -0.32 -13.96 -6.75
C VAL A 11 -0.39 -15.20 -7.62
N ASP A 12 -1.58 -15.74 -7.75
CA ASP A 12 -1.88 -16.88 -8.62
C ASP A 12 -2.71 -16.44 -9.83
N GLY A 13 -2.71 -17.24 -10.90
CA GLY A 13 -3.47 -16.98 -12.11
C GLY A 13 -2.86 -15.92 -13.04
N CYS A 14 -1.63 -15.49 -12.81
CA CYS A 14 -0.94 -14.60 -13.75
C CYS A 14 -0.58 -15.38 -15.03
N PRO A 15 -0.91 -14.87 -16.23
CA PRO A 15 -0.52 -15.51 -17.49
C PRO A 15 1.00 -15.65 -17.61
N ALA A 16 1.46 -16.73 -18.28
CA ALA A 16 2.86 -16.88 -18.63
C ALA A 16 3.28 -15.86 -19.71
N GLY A 17 4.55 -15.46 -19.68
CA GLY A 17 5.16 -14.61 -20.71
C GLY A 17 4.99 -13.10 -20.51
N LEU A 18 4.31 -12.66 -19.44
CA LEU A 18 4.28 -11.25 -19.06
C LEU A 18 5.68 -10.82 -18.63
N SER A 19 6.21 -9.73 -19.22
CA SER A 19 7.48 -9.13 -18.77
C SER A 19 7.29 -8.57 -17.36
N LEU A 20 8.10 -9.01 -16.39
CA LEU A 20 7.98 -8.61 -14.99
C LEU A 20 9.33 -8.62 -14.29
N CYS A 21 9.64 -7.53 -13.59
CA CYS A 21 10.79 -7.41 -12.71
C CYS A 21 10.40 -6.65 -11.43
N GLU A 22 11.29 -6.60 -10.45
CA GLU A 22 11.06 -5.91 -9.18
C GLU A 22 10.76 -4.44 -9.37
N GLU A 23 11.40 -3.76 -10.31
CA GLU A 23 11.22 -2.34 -10.61
C GLU A 23 9.78 -2.01 -11.04
N ASP A 24 9.12 -2.94 -11.73
CA ASP A 24 7.72 -2.78 -12.13
C ASP A 24 6.79 -2.64 -10.93
N ILE A 25 7.11 -3.32 -9.84
CA ILE A 25 6.35 -3.35 -8.59
C ILE A 25 6.81 -2.21 -7.67
N GLN A 26 8.13 -2.01 -7.60
CA GLN A 26 8.76 -1.05 -6.69
C GLN A 26 8.24 0.38 -6.89
N LYS A 27 8.02 0.82 -8.13
CA LYS A 27 7.45 2.15 -8.43
C LYS A 27 6.12 2.43 -7.74
N PHE A 28 5.28 1.39 -7.52
CA PHE A 28 4.02 1.50 -6.79
C PHE A 28 4.23 1.45 -5.29
N LEU A 29 5.13 0.59 -4.81
CA LEU A 29 5.50 0.52 -3.40
C LEU A 29 6.16 1.81 -2.92
N ASP A 30 6.97 2.45 -3.76
CA ASP A 30 7.57 3.75 -3.47
C ASP A 30 6.54 4.85 -3.25
N ARG A 31 5.42 4.82 -3.96
CA ARG A 31 4.29 5.74 -3.73
C ARG A 31 3.53 5.44 -2.43
N ARG A 32 3.55 4.18 -1.97
CA ARG A 32 2.87 3.74 -0.75
C ARG A 32 3.71 3.93 0.52
N LYS A 33 5.03 3.78 0.47
CA LYS A 33 5.93 3.73 1.64
C LYS A 33 5.72 4.93 2.59
N PRO A 34 5.99 4.76 3.91
CA PRO A 34 5.90 5.86 4.88
C PRO A 34 6.91 6.97 4.58
N GLY A 35 6.69 8.16 5.17
CA GLY A 35 7.63 9.28 5.03
C GLY A 35 7.48 10.10 3.74
N GLN A 36 6.41 9.91 2.96
CA GLN A 36 6.16 10.64 1.69
C GLN A 36 5.81 12.12 1.92
N SER A 37 5.25 12.47 3.07
CA SER A 37 4.84 13.84 3.38
C SER A 37 4.79 14.07 4.88
N LYS A 38 4.65 15.35 5.30
CA LYS A 38 4.42 15.72 6.70
C LYS A 38 3.13 15.13 7.31
N PHE A 39 2.21 14.67 6.49
CA PHE A 39 0.94 14.06 6.90
C PHE A 39 1.02 12.55 7.12
N THR A 40 2.15 11.92 6.81
CA THR A 40 2.36 10.48 6.96
C THR A 40 3.31 10.20 8.12
N THR A 41 3.31 8.94 8.60
CA THR A 41 4.24 8.51 9.66
C THR A 41 5.69 8.80 9.29
N GLN A 42 6.50 9.16 10.28
CA GLN A 42 7.94 9.47 10.13
C GLN A 42 8.82 8.20 10.00
N ARG A 43 8.25 7.01 10.08
CA ARG A 43 9.01 5.76 9.89
C ARG A 43 9.69 5.75 8.52
N ARG A 44 10.92 5.23 8.51
CA ARG A 44 11.72 5.07 7.29
C ARG A 44 11.86 3.61 6.95
N GLU A 45 11.08 3.16 5.99
CA GLU A 45 11.15 1.81 5.42
C GLU A 45 11.44 1.92 3.94
N SER A 46 12.36 1.10 3.44
CA SER A 46 12.66 1.07 2.01
C SER A 46 11.56 0.40 1.21
N ASP A 47 10.82 -0.52 1.86
CA ASP A 47 9.81 -1.38 1.24
C ASP A 47 10.29 -2.05 -0.06
N THR A 48 11.59 -2.43 -0.06
CA THR A 48 12.20 -3.09 -1.22
C THR A 48 11.57 -4.47 -1.41
N VAL A 49 11.01 -4.71 -2.58
CA VAL A 49 10.39 -5.98 -2.93
C VAL A 49 11.41 -6.94 -3.53
N GLU A 50 11.28 -8.23 -3.21
CA GLU A 50 11.97 -9.34 -3.83
C GLU A 50 10.95 -10.30 -4.43
N ILE A 51 11.16 -10.72 -5.69
CA ILE A 51 10.38 -11.78 -6.33
C ILE A 51 11.08 -13.12 -6.03
N LEU A 52 10.38 -14.01 -5.33
CA LEU A 52 10.93 -15.27 -4.86
C LEU A 52 10.58 -16.46 -5.79
N SER A 53 9.52 -16.34 -6.60
CA SER A 53 9.07 -17.38 -7.52
C SER A 53 8.19 -16.84 -8.63
N GLY A 54 7.90 -17.65 -9.63
CA GLY A 54 6.94 -17.36 -10.70
C GLY A 54 7.48 -16.48 -11.83
N VAL A 55 8.77 -16.10 -11.80
CA VAL A 55 9.45 -15.34 -12.85
C VAL A 55 10.76 -16.03 -13.24
N PHE A 56 11.02 -16.12 -14.53
CA PHE A 56 12.25 -16.65 -15.10
C PHE A 56 12.68 -15.79 -16.28
N GLU A 57 13.94 -15.36 -16.32
CA GLU A 57 14.50 -14.47 -17.35
C GLU A 57 13.63 -13.23 -17.63
N GLY A 58 13.11 -12.61 -16.57
CA GLY A 58 12.28 -11.41 -16.66
C GLY A 58 10.88 -11.62 -17.21
N LYS A 59 10.37 -12.87 -17.25
CA LYS A 59 9.02 -13.20 -17.68
C LYS A 59 8.32 -14.10 -16.68
N THR A 60 7.01 -13.89 -16.52
CA THR A 60 6.17 -14.77 -15.70
C THR A 60 6.11 -16.17 -16.31
N THR A 61 6.10 -17.18 -15.43
CA THR A 61 6.09 -18.60 -15.84
C THR A 61 4.69 -19.21 -15.91
N GLY A 62 3.65 -18.47 -15.45
CA GLY A 62 2.29 -19.01 -15.30
C GLY A 62 2.07 -19.75 -13.99
N THR A 63 3.10 -19.88 -13.15
CA THR A 63 3.00 -20.45 -11.80
C THR A 63 2.83 -19.33 -10.76
N PRO A 64 2.45 -19.65 -9.51
CA PRO A 64 2.28 -18.62 -8.48
C PRO A 64 3.53 -17.77 -8.27
N ILE A 65 3.34 -16.46 -8.27
CA ILE A 65 4.39 -15.45 -8.03
C ILE A 65 4.39 -15.13 -6.54
N SER A 66 5.47 -15.46 -5.86
CA SER A 66 5.70 -15.10 -4.47
C SER A 66 6.61 -13.88 -4.39
N MET A 67 6.20 -12.90 -3.58
CA MET A 67 6.97 -11.67 -3.36
C MET A 67 7.08 -11.39 -1.87
N MET A 68 8.20 -10.76 -1.47
CA MET A 68 8.48 -10.43 -0.07
C MET A 68 9.06 -9.02 0.05
N VAL A 69 8.62 -8.31 1.08
CA VAL A 69 9.25 -7.09 1.58
C VAL A 69 9.70 -7.34 3.02
N TRP A 70 11.00 -7.25 3.28
CA TRP A 70 11.58 -7.48 4.59
C TRP A 70 11.44 -6.26 5.49
N ASN A 71 11.00 -6.48 6.73
CA ASN A 71 10.92 -5.42 7.73
C ASN A 71 12.31 -5.10 8.30
N LYS A 72 12.69 -3.84 8.27
CA LYS A 72 13.99 -3.37 8.77
C LYS A 72 13.89 -2.53 10.05
N ASP A 73 12.80 -1.79 10.20
CA ASP A 73 12.59 -0.83 11.31
C ASP A 73 11.32 -1.20 12.11
N GLN A 74 11.42 -2.29 12.88
CA GLN A 74 10.35 -2.74 13.77
C GLN A 74 10.68 -2.43 15.23
N HIS A 75 9.91 -1.54 15.86
CA HIS A 75 10.02 -1.20 17.27
C HIS A 75 8.92 -1.89 18.08
N SER A 76 9.10 -3.17 18.40
CA SER A 76 8.09 -3.96 19.13
C SER A 76 7.94 -3.57 20.60
N ALA A 77 8.93 -2.86 21.18
CA ALA A 77 8.88 -2.41 22.57
C ALA A 77 7.82 -1.33 22.85
N ASP A 78 7.40 -0.57 21.81
CA ASP A 78 6.46 0.54 21.94
C ASP A 78 4.99 0.10 22.15
N TYR A 79 4.72 -1.20 22.18
CA TYR A 79 3.36 -1.74 22.17
C TYR A 79 2.96 -2.47 23.45
N SER A 80 3.79 -2.44 24.52
CA SER A 80 3.52 -3.20 25.76
C SER A 80 2.21 -2.78 26.45
N GLU A 81 1.90 -1.49 26.50
CA GLU A 81 0.66 -0.99 27.09
C GLU A 81 -0.58 -1.39 26.30
N ILE A 82 -0.46 -1.45 24.97
CA ILE A 82 -1.55 -1.79 24.05
C ILE A 82 -2.01 -3.25 24.20
N ALA A 83 -1.20 -4.10 24.82
CA ALA A 83 -1.60 -5.47 25.12
C ALA A 83 -2.83 -5.55 26.05
N SER A 84 -3.03 -4.54 26.90
CA SER A 84 -4.06 -4.55 27.94
C SER A 84 -5.40 -3.92 27.53
N TYR A 85 -5.49 -3.27 26.37
CA TYR A 85 -6.72 -2.65 25.88
C TYR A 85 -6.88 -2.75 24.37
N TYR A 86 -8.10 -2.49 23.89
CA TYR A 86 -8.41 -2.46 22.45
C TYR A 86 -8.30 -1.03 21.90
N ARG A 87 -7.56 -0.86 20.81
CA ARG A 87 -7.39 0.44 20.19
C ARG A 87 -8.61 0.82 19.37
N PRO A 88 -9.16 2.04 19.53
CA PRO A 88 -10.19 2.54 18.64
C PRO A 88 -9.76 2.53 17.18
N GLY A 89 -10.63 2.13 16.26
CA GLY A 89 -10.35 2.07 14.83
C GLY A 89 -9.44 0.93 14.36
N HIS A 90 -9.06 0.00 15.27
CA HIS A 90 -8.31 -1.22 14.96
C HIS A 90 -9.18 -2.47 15.15
N ALA A 91 -8.74 -3.58 14.58
CA ALA A 91 -9.46 -4.86 14.67
C ALA A 91 -9.10 -5.67 15.93
N ASP A 92 -8.57 -5.04 16.96
CA ASP A 92 -8.07 -5.72 18.17
C ASP A 92 -9.15 -6.59 18.82
N PHE A 93 -10.31 -6.01 19.12
CA PHE A 93 -11.46 -6.73 19.67
C PHE A 93 -11.93 -7.86 18.74
N CYS A 94 -12.07 -7.56 17.45
CA CYS A 94 -12.55 -8.56 16.49
C CYS A 94 -11.62 -9.75 16.35
N PHE A 95 -10.30 -9.55 16.48
CA PHE A 95 -9.35 -10.65 16.44
C PHE A 95 -9.39 -11.51 17.69
N ASP A 96 -9.49 -10.91 18.87
CA ASP A 96 -9.66 -11.67 20.11
C ASP A 96 -10.96 -12.48 20.11
N GLU A 97 -12.08 -11.89 19.69
CA GLU A 97 -13.37 -12.60 19.60
C GLU A 97 -13.35 -13.72 18.56
N LYS A 98 -12.70 -13.50 17.42
CA LYS A 98 -12.71 -14.49 16.34
C LYS A 98 -11.68 -15.60 16.51
N TYR A 99 -10.48 -15.27 16.99
CA TYR A 99 -9.34 -16.19 17.02
C TYR A 99 -8.92 -16.58 18.44
N GLY A 100 -9.47 -15.95 19.48
CA GLY A 100 -9.13 -16.19 20.88
C GLY A 100 -7.84 -15.51 21.35
N PHE A 101 -7.13 -14.84 20.46
CA PHE A 101 -5.93 -14.04 20.76
C PHE A 101 -5.58 -13.12 19.58
N ARG A 102 -4.77 -12.10 19.85
CA ARG A 102 -4.27 -11.17 18.82
C ARG A 102 -2.77 -10.91 18.95
N ASP A 103 -2.14 -10.55 17.85
CA ASP A 103 -0.85 -9.87 17.88
C ASP A 103 -1.08 -8.38 18.12
N TYR A 104 -0.87 -7.91 19.35
CA TYR A 104 -1.04 -6.50 19.72
C TYR A 104 0.07 -5.61 19.15
N ARG A 105 1.19 -6.17 18.70
CA ARG A 105 2.34 -5.42 18.16
C ARG A 105 2.00 -4.84 16.80
N GLY A 106 1.76 -3.52 16.74
CA GLY A 106 1.47 -2.80 15.52
C GLY A 106 0.20 -3.24 14.75
N GLY A 107 -0.66 -4.03 15.39
CA GLY A 107 -1.92 -4.49 14.83
C GLY A 107 -1.84 -5.74 13.94
N GLY A 108 -0.69 -6.39 13.85
CA GLY A 108 -0.51 -7.64 13.08
C GLY A 108 -1.05 -7.50 11.66
N ARG A 109 -2.02 -8.38 11.30
CA ARG A 109 -2.68 -8.38 9.99
C ARG A 109 -3.65 -7.22 9.74
N SER A 110 -4.04 -6.46 10.78
CA SER A 110 -4.86 -5.25 10.64
C SER A 110 -4.04 -3.97 10.42
N SER A 111 -2.72 -4.07 10.42
CA SER A 111 -1.83 -2.95 10.15
C SER A 111 -2.01 -2.40 8.75
N GLY A 112 -1.95 -1.06 8.59
CA GLY A 112 -1.90 -0.41 7.29
C GLY A 112 -0.70 -0.85 6.43
N ARG A 113 0.35 -1.39 7.05
CA ARG A 113 1.52 -1.94 6.35
C ARG A 113 1.20 -3.19 5.53
N GLU A 114 0.13 -3.93 5.87
CA GLU A 114 -0.36 -5.06 5.07
C GLU A 114 -0.83 -4.66 3.66
N THR A 115 -1.05 -3.38 3.41
CA THR A 115 -1.34 -2.88 2.06
C THR A 115 -0.18 -3.06 1.07
N ILE A 116 1.04 -3.31 1.54
CA ILE A 116 2.19 -3.70 0.70
C ILE A 116 1.80 -4.86 -0.22
N GLY A 117 1.19 -5.93 0.33
CA GLY A 117 0.77 -7.09 -0.46
C GLY A 117 -0.28 -6.73 -1.52
N ARG A 118 -1.24 -5.85 -1.18
CA ARG A 118 -2.26 -5.40 -2.13
C ARG A 118 -1.68 -4.55 -3.26
N VAL A 119 -0.73 -3.67 -2.93
CA VAL A 119 -0.04 -2.82 -3.92
C VAL A 119 0.84 -3.66 -4.83
N ALA A 120 1.59 -4.63 -4.29
CA ALA A 120 2.43 -5.51 -5.09
C ALA A 120 1.60 -6.38 -6.05
N GLY A 121 0.51 -6.98 -5.57
CA GLY A 121 -0.43 -7.73 -6.44
C GLY A 121 -1.12 -6.84 -7.47
N GLY A 122 -1.52 -5.62 -7.06
CA GLY A 122 -2.12 -4.62 -7.93
C GLY A 122 -1.19 -4.16 -9.05
N ALA A 123 0.12 -4.07 -8.80
CA ALA A 123 1.11 -3.72 -9.82
C ALA A 123 1.16 -4.75 -10.96
N ILE A 124 1.09 -6.05 -10.63
CA ILE A 124 1.00 -7.13 -11.62
C ILE A 124 -0.31 -7.02 -12.41
N ALA A 125 -1.44 -6.81 -11.71
CA ALA A 125 -2.74 -6.67 -12.34
C ALA A 125 -2.80 -5.48 -13.31
N ILE A 126 -2.26 -4.33 -12.94
CA ILE A 126 -2.16 -3.15 -13.83
C ILE A 126 -1.38 -3.50 -15.09
N LYS A 127 -0.26 -4.20 -14.96
CA LYS A 127 0.58 -4.59 -16.11
C LYS A 127 -0.14 -5.53 -17.08
N ILE A 128 -1.04 -6.38 -16.58
CA ILE A 128 -1.91 -7.23 -17.42
C ILE A 128 -2.98 -6.36 -18.11
N LEU A 129 -3.62 -5.45 -17.37
CA LEU A 129 -4.66 -4.57 -17.90
C LEU A 129 -4.14 -3.62 -18.97
N GLU A 130 -2.92 -3.11 -18.82
CA GLU A 130 -2.24 -2.28 -19.81
C GLU A 130 -2.09 -2.98 -21.16
N GLN A 131 -1.89 -4.32 -21.19
CA GLN A 131 -1.86 -5.08 -22.44
C GLN A 131 -3.23 -5.18 -23.13
N MET A 132 -4.30 -4.85 -22.41
CA MET A 132 -5.67 -4.85 -22.89
C MET A 132 -6.20 -3.42 -23.13
N ASP A 133 -5.33 -2.41 -23.12
CA ASP A 133 -5.67 -0.98 -23.21
C ASP A 133 -6.63 -0.51 -22.11
N ILE A 134 -6.60 -1.18 -20.95
CA ILE A 134 -7.39 -0.82 -19.76
C ILE A 134 -6.51 -0.09 -18.76
N SER A 135 -6.93 1.12 -18.38
CA SER A 135 -6.29 1.92 -17.34
C SER A 135 -7.18 2.05 -16.11
N ILE A 136 -6.54 2.12 -14.93
CA ILE A 136 -7.21 2.36 -13.64
C ILE A 136 -6.70 3.67 -13.08
N LEU A 137 -7.62 4.55 -12.70
CA LEU A 137 -7.33 5.83 -12.08
C LEU A 137 -7.99 5.90 -10.70
N ALA A 138 -7.20 6.28 -9.70
CA ALA A 138 -7.68 6.55 -8.35
C ALA A 138 -7.27 7.95 -7.92
N TYR A 139 -8.18 8.66 -7.25
CA TYR A 139 -7.94 10.02 -6.76
C TYR A 139 -8.73 10.31 -5.48
N SER A 140 -8.32 11.35 -4.76
CA SER A 140 -9.07 11.86 -3.62
C SER A 140 -10.18 12.78 -4.11
N GLN A 141 -11.44 12.41 -3.87
CA GLN A 141 -12.60 13.20 -4.26
C GLN A 141 -12.96 14.26 -3.24
N ALA A 142 -12.84 13.92 -1.95
CA ALA A 142 -13.15 14.84 -0.86
C ALA A 142 -12.31 14.54 0.37
N ILE A 143 -11.98 15.55 1.14
CA ILE A 143 -11.32 15.47 2.44
C ILE A 143 -12.05 16.42 3.40
N GLY A 144 -12.74 15.87 4.40
CA GLY A 144 -13.60 16.64 5.27
C GLY A 144 -14.68 17.38 4.49
N PRO A 145 -14.85 18.70 4.68
CA PRO A 145 -15.84 19.52 3.97
C PRO A 145 -15.41 19.91 2.54
N VAL A 146 -14.14 19.69 2.20
CA VAL A 146 -13.59 20.10 0.90
C VAL A 146 -13.76 18.98 -0.12
N SER A 147 -14.45 19.24 -1.23
CA SER A 147 -14.63 18.31 -2.34
C SER A 147 -14.16 18.93 -3.65
N ILE A 148 -13.77 18.07 -4.60
CA ILE A 148 -13.43 18.54 -5.95
C ILE A 148 -14.65 19.11 -6.65
N ASP A 149 -14.41 20.05 -7.58
CA ASP A 149 -15.38 20.46 -8.58
C ASP A 149 -15.26 19.52 -9.80
N PRO A 150 -16.29 18.73 -10.12
CA PRO A 150 -16.23 17.81 -11.28
C PRO A 150 -15.95 18.50 -12.60
N ALA A 151 -16.36 19.78 -12.75
CA ALA A 151 -16.10 20.56 -13.96
C ALA A 151 -14.63 20.91 -14.17
N ARG A 152 -13.82 20.76 -13.11
CA ARG A 152 -12.38 21.09 -13.09
C ARG A 152 -11.49 19.84 -13.00
N PHE A 153 -12.06 18.67 -13.24
CA PHE A 153 -11.35 17.41 -13.15
C PHE A 153 -10.28 17.31 -14.26
N ASP A 154 -9.02 17.21 -13.82
CA ASP A 154 -7.87 16.96 -14.68
C ASP A 154 -7.06 15.77 -14.14
N PRO A 155 -7.05 14.61 -14.81
CA PRO A 155 -6.27 13.45 -14.38
C PRO A 155 -4.77 13.73 -14.23
N ALA A 156 -4.22 14.67 -15.02
CA ALA A 156 -2.81 15.01 -14.99
C ALA A 156 -2.39 15.71 -13.70
N GLU A 157 -3.34 16.31 -12.95
CA GLU A 157 -3.07 17.00 -11.68
C GLU A 157 -2.94 16.03 -10.50
N ILE A 158 -3.50 14.82 -10.59
CA ILE A 158 -3.56 13.84 -9.49
C ILE A 158 -2.16 13.53 -8.93
N SER A 159 -1.19 13.30 -9.81
CA SER A 159 0.18 12.94 -9.39
C SER A 159 1.04 14.14 -8.99
N LYS A 160 0.60 15.37 -9.26
CA LYS A 160 1.37 16.59 -9.01
C LYS A 160 1.21 17.14 -7.60
N ASN A 161 0.22 16.67 -6.84
CA ASN A 161 -0.04 17.12 -5.48
C ASN A 161 -0.07 15.98 -4.47
N LYS A 162 0.23 16.30 -3.20
CA LYS A 162 0.35 15.33 -2.10
C LYS A 162 -0.98 14.72 -1.66
N LEU A 163 -2.09 15.30 -2.04
CA LEU A 163 -3.43 14.85 -1.70
C LEU A 163 -4.04 13.97 -2.79
N TYR A 164 -3.36 13.84 -3.93
CA TYR A 164 -3.86 13.09 -5.10
C TYR A 164 -5.23 13.59 -5.58
N MET A 165 -5.48 14.89 -5.50
CA MET A 165 -6.69 15.51 -6.00
C MET A 165 -6.52 15.93 -7.47
N PRO A 166 -7.57 15.78 -8.31
CA PRO A 166 -7.53 16.13 -9.73
C PRO A 166 -7.77 17.63 -10.00
N CYS A 167 -7.61 18.49 -8.98
CA CYS A 167 -7.82 19.93 -9.10
C CYS A 167 -6.86 20.70 -8.19
N LEU A 168 -6.00 21.55 -8.77
CA LEU A 168 -4.97 22.30 -8.05
C LEU A 168 -5.50 23.38 -7.11
N LEU A 169 -6.64 24.02 -7.41
CA LEU A 169 -7.15 25.14 -6.61
C LEU A 169 -7.58 24.74 -5.19
N TYR A 170 -7.97 23.49 -4.99
CA TYR A 170 -8.33 22.98 -3.67
C TYR A 170 -7.12 22.48 -2.87
N THR A 171 -5.98 22.27 -3.51
CA THR A 171 -4.77 21.81 -2.82
C THR A 171 -3.98 22.94 -2.16
N SER A 172 -4.06 24.18 -2.69
CA SER A 172 -3.46 25.35 -2.08
C SER A 172 -4.24 25.80 -0.83
N ASP A 173 -5.57 25.87 -0.92
CA ASP A 173 -6.43 26.33 0.18
C ASP A 173 -6.44 25.34 1.35
N ALA A 174 -6.43 24.02 1.09
CA ALA A 174 -6.36 23.00 2.14
C ALA A 174 -4.99 22.94 2.86
N ALA A 175 -3.95 23.55 2.30
CA ALA A 175 -2.62 23.62 2.90
C ALA A 175 -2.40 24.86 3.76
N ASP A 176 -3.18 25.92 3.56
CA ASP A 176 -3.03 27.21 4.24
C ASP A 176 -3.98 27.41 5.44
N ASP A 177 -5.00 26.56 5.60
CA ASP A 177 -5.89 26.55 6.77
C ASP A 177 -5.20 25.88 7.98
N LYS A 178 -4.35 26.68 8.65
CA LYS A 178 -3.83 26.39 9.99
C LYS A 178 -3.89 27.61 10.86
#